data_2454294115c6a3399ddb465ef582181d
#
_entry.id   2454294115c6a3399ddb465ef582181d
#
_cell.length_a   1.000
_cell.length_b   1.000
_cell.length_c   1.000
_cell.angle_alpha   90.00
_cell.angle_beta   90.00
_cell.angle_gamma   90.00
#
_symmetry.space_group_name_H-M   'P 1'
#
loop_
_entity.id
_entity.type
_entity.pdbx_description
1 polymer ?
#
loop_
_entity_poly.entity_id
_entity_poly.type
_entity_poly.pdbx_seq_one_letter_code
_entity_poly.pdbx_strand_id
1 'polypeptide(L)'
;MAAAALGFGFQAMRAPAVPADTIVAGFQKTTVASVADAMDQVVGRRGFMSHDMRPRTAGPGVPAKFAGRAVTALMRQATPEQASPTLSAKHSVEMIDNSKPGEVGVLSIENGLDVAGLGGLMGTAARARGMAGVIIDGGVRDVGEVRALGLAVFARSVVPSSSVGRYATVDRNVPVQCAGVEVRPGDIIVAGEDGVVAVPSDRAQEVLKRANEIDQRESKMVPLIQQLKALGKAVQQFNRI
;
A
#
# COMPACT_ATOMS: atom_id res chain seq x y z
N MET A 1 -54.88 29.46 2.04
CA MET A 1 -54.04 28.72 3.02
C MET A 1 -52.73 28.36 2.36
N ALA A 2 -51.65 29.06 2.71
CA ALA A 2 -50.32 28.81 2.14
C ALA A 2 -49.53 27.93 3.12
N ALA A 3 -49.10 26.78 2.67
CA ALA A 3 -48.23 25.87 3.44
C ALA A 3 -46.78 26.30 3.28
N ALA A 4 -46.16 26.75 4.37
CA ALA A 4 -44.72 27.03 4.43
C ALA A 4 -43.95 25.74 4.60
N ALA A 5 -43.11 25.39 3.61
CA ALA A 5 -42.16 24.28 3.71
C ALA A 5 -40.90 24.75 4.46
N LEU A 6 -40.69 24.27 5.67
CA LEU A 6 -39.46 24.44 6.43
C LEU A 6 -38.39 23.50 5.87
N GLY A 7 -37.47 24.03 5.08
CA GLY A 7 -36.26 23.32 4.61
C GLY A 7 -35.27 23.21 5.75
N PHE A 8 -35.11 22.00 6.32
CA PHE A 8 -33.97 21.69 7.20
C PHE A 8 -32.72 21.51 6.35
N GLY A 9 -31.86 22.53 6.31
CA GLY A 9 -30.53 22.45 5.74
C GLY A 9 -29.63 21.51 6.61
N PHE A 10 -29.37 20.31 6.13
CA PHE A 10 -28.32 19.46 6.72
C PHE A 10 -26.95 20.10 6.40
N GLN A 11 -26.41 20.85 7.34
CA GLN A 11 -25.04 21.32 7.28
C GLN A 11 -24.15 20.14 7.64
N ALA A 12 -23.52 19.51 6.63
CA ALA A 12 -22.56 18.43 6.83
C ALA A 12 -21.42 18.96 7.71
N MET A 13 -21.36 18.54 8.96
CA MET A 13 -20.24 18.78 9.85
C MET A 13 -18.99 18.15 9.21
N ARG A 14 -18.07 18.99 8.75
CA ARG A 14 -16.76 18.56 8.26
C ARG A 14 -15.99 17.96 9.44
N ALA A 15 -15.70 16.67 9.38
CA ALA A 15 -14.88 16.03 10.41
C ALA A 15 -13.55 16.79 10.55
N PRO A 16 -13.02 16.94 11.80
CA PRO A 16 -11.75 17.61 12.01
C PRO A 16 -10.66 16.93 11.20
N ALA A 17 -9.85 17.74 10.50
CA ALA A 17 -8.74 17.23 9.70
C ALA A 17 -7.76 16.47 10.62
N VAL A 18 -7.51 15.20 10.33
CA VAL A 18 -6.47 14.42 11.02
C VAL A 18 -5.12 15.12 10.74
N PRO A 19 -4.27 15.38 11.77
CA PRO A 19 -2.96 15.95 11.55
C PRO A 19 -2.18 15.14 10.50
N ALA A 20 -1.59 15.81 9.53
CA ALA A 20 -0.84 15.14 8.47
C ALA A 20 0.37 14.40 9.10
N ASP A 21 0.50 13.11 8.81
CA ASP A 21 1.70 12.34 9.16
C ASP A 21 2.87 12.81 8.28
N THR A 22 3.75 13.61 8.87
CA THR A 22 4.89 14.24 8.15
C THR A 22 5.86 13.23 7.58
N ILE A 23 6.02 12.07 8.22
CA ILE A 23 6.86 10.96 7.74
C ILE A 23 6.24 10.34 6.48
N VAL A 24 4.97 10.00 6.52
CA VAL A 24 4.24 9.47 5.36
C VAL A 24 4.26 10.48 4.21
N ALA A 25 3.98 11.76 4.49
CA ALA A 25 4.04 12.83 3.48
C ALA A 25 5.44 13.01 2.86
N GLY A 26 6.49 12.76 3.63
CA GLY A 26 7.86 12.71 3.13
C GLY A 26 8.06 11.57 2.14
N PHE A 27 7.68 10.35 2.49
CA PHE A 27 7.80 9.19 1.61
C PHE A 27 6.96 9.29 0.33
N GLN A 28 5.86 10.01 0.34
CA GLN A 28 5.08 10.29 -0.87
C GLN A 28 5.87 11.10 -1.91
N LYS A 29 6.91 11.83 -1.50
CA LYS A 29 7.73 12.68 -2.38
C LYS A 29 8.98 11.98 -2.90
N THR A 30 9.50 10.96 -2.19
CA THR A 30 10.69 10.20 -2.59
C THR A 30 10.37 9.19 -3.68
N THR A 31 11.35 8.73 -4.47
CA THR A 31 11.17 7.60 -5.37
C THR A 31 11.14 6.28 -4.60
N VAL A 32 10.45 5.26 -5.12
CA VAL A 32 10.43 3.91 -4.51
C VAL A 32 11.83 3.30 -4.52
N ALA A 33 12.58 3.53 -5.60
CA ALA A 33 13.96 3.06 -5.74
C ALA A 33 14.87 3.65 -4.65
N SER A 34 14.82 4.98 -4.41
CA SER A 34 15.62 5.62 -3.36
C SER A 34 15.24 5.15 -1.96
N VAL A 35 13.97 4.79 -1.74
CA VAL A 35 13.55 4.17 -0.47
C VAL A 35 14.13 2.76 -0.32
N ALA A 36 14.17 1.96 -1.38
CA ALA A 36 14.79 0.63 -1.36
C ALA A 36 16.29 0.72 -1.07
N ASP A 37 17.02 1.61 -1.76
CA ASP A 37 18.43 1.84 -1.53
C ASP A 37 18.72 2.35 -0.10
N ALA A 38 17.88 3.24 0.41
CA ALA A 38 17.99 3.73 1.77
C ALA A 38 17.75 2.63 2.81
N MET A 39 16.83 1.69 2.56
CA MET A 39 16.61 0.52 3.40
C MET A 39 17.87 -0.33 3.50
N ASP A 40 18.51 -0.64 2.37
CA ASP A 40 19.75 -1.43 2.35
C ASP A 40 20.87 -0.73 3.13
N GLN A 41 21.00 0.59 2.99
CA GLN A 41 22.08 1.38 3.62
C GLN A 41 21.86 1.67 5.10
N VAL A 42 20.60 1.85 5.53
CA VAL A 42 20.26 2.27 6.91
C VAL A 42 19.88 1.07 7.78
N VAL A 43 19.07 0.15 7.22
CA VAL A 43 18.53 -0.98 7.99
C VAL A 43 19.38 -2.24 7.77
N GLY A 44 20.10 -2.33 6.65
CA GLY A 44 20.95 -3.47 6.32
C GLY A 44 20.18 -4.75 5.97
N ARG A 45 18.91 -4.61 5.58
CA ARG A 45 18.08 -5.74 5.14
C ARG A 45 17.16 -5.32 4.01
N ARG A 46 16.78 -6.29 3.19
CA ARG A 46 15.81 -6.11 2.11
C ARG A 46 14.49 -5.55 2.65
N GLY A 47 14.04 -4.42 2.11
CA GLY A 47 12.73 -3.83 2.38
C GLY A 47 11.74 -3.96 1.21
N PHE A 48 12.21 -4.31 0.00
CA PHE A 48 11.37 -4.43 -1.18
C PHE A 48 10.75 -5.83 -1.31
N MET A 49 9.47 -5.84 -1.68
CA MET A 49 8.69 -7.05 -1.90
C MET A 49 9.10 -7.77 -3.19
N SER A 50 8.68 -9.03 -3.36
CA SER A 50 8.97 -9.83 -4.55
C SER A 50 8.55 -9.12 -5.85
N HIS A 51 9.28 -9.38 -6.93
CA HIS A 51 9.11 -8.73 -8.24
C HIS A 51 7.72 -8.92 -8.87
N ASP A 52 6.97 -9.92 -8.45
CA ASP A 52 5.61 -10.21 -8.90
C ASP A 52 4.54 -9.42 -8.13
N MET A 53 4.92 -8.69 -7.06
CA MET A 53 4.07 -7.70 -6.38
C MET A 53 3.92 -6.47 -7.28
N ARG A 54 2.84 -6.41 -8.06
CA ARG A 54 2.63 -5.42 -9.11
C ARG A 54 1.32 -4.65 -8.95
N PRO A 55 1.23 -3.40 -9.47
CA PRO A 55 -0.03 -2.67 -9.53
C PRO A 55 -1.01 -3.41 -10.45
N ARG A 56 -2.17 -3.81 -9.91
CA ARG A 56 -3.20 -4.55 -10.66
C ARG A 56 -4.36 -3.65 -11.10
N THR A 57 -4.51 -2.51 -10.45
CA THR A 57 -5.58 -1.55 -10.76
C THR A 57 -5.07 -0.26 -11.39
N ALA A 58 -3.83 -0.22 -11.88
CA ALA A 58 -3.26 0.96 -12.54
C ALA A 58 -4.18 1.48 -13.66
N GLY A 59 -4.31 2.80 -13.75
CA GLY A 59 -5.14 3.45 -14.76
C GLY A 59 -5.55 4.87 -14.36
N PRO A 60 -6.31 5.57 -15.22
CA PRO A 60 -6.79 6.91 -14.93
C PRO A 60 -7.55 6.98 -13.60
N GLY A 61 -7.25 7.99 -12.78
CA GLY A 61 -7.88 8.20 -11.48
C GLY A 61 -7.36 7.31 -10.34
N VAL A 62 -6.47 6.36 -10.62
CA VAL A 62 -5.78 5.56 -9.60
C VAL A 62 -4.40 6.17 -9.33
N PRO A 63 -4.03 6.42 -8.04
CA PRO A 63 -2.69 6.92 -7.73
C PRO A 63 -1.60 5.96 -8.24
N ALA A 64 -0.69 6.46 -9.06
CA ALA A 64 0.46 5.69 -9.55
C ALA A 64 1.47 5.38 -8.42
N LYS A 65 1.46 6.21 -7.39
CA LYS A 65 2.29 6.09 -6.20
C LYS A 65 1.53 6.50 -4.96
N PHE A 66 1.75 5.78 -3.86
CA PHE A 66 1.24 6.15 -2.54
C PHE A 66 2.20 5.71 -1.42
N ALA A 67 2.03 6.32 -0.26
CA ALA A 67 2.62 5.84 0.98
C ALA A 67 1.60 5.95 2.11
N GLY A 68 1.71 5.06 3.10
CA GLY A 68 0.84 5.07 4.27
C GLY A 68 1.28 4.07 5.32
N ARG A 69 0.71 4.17 6.53
CA ARG A 69 0.96 3.21 7.60
C ARG A 69 0.23 1.91 7.34
N ALA A 70 0.91 0.80 7.56
CA ALA A 70 0.35 -0.54 7.38
C ALA A 70 -0.68 -0.87 8.45
N VAL A 71 -1.83 -1.37 8.02
CA VAL A 71 -2.75 -2.19 8.81
C VAL A 71 -2.76 -3.57 8.19
N THR A 72 -2.60 -4.62 9.00
CA THR A 72 -2.30 -5.96 8.50
C THR A 72 -3.42 -6.94 8.78
N ALA A 73 -3.57 -7.95 7.93
CA ALA A 73 -4.37 -9.15 8.19
C ALA A 73 -3.67 -10.39 7.60
N LEU A 74 -3.80 -11.50 8.32
CA LEU A 74 -3.22 -12.79 7.96
C LEU A 74 -4.31 -13.77 7.56
N MET A 75 -4.15 -14.43 6.41
CA MET A 75 -5.00 -15.52 5.94
C MET A 75 -4.21 -16.82 5.82
N ARG A 76 -4.86 -17.92 6.18
CA ARG A 76 -4.37 -19.29 6.01
C ARG A 76 -5.43 -20.17 5.39
N GLN A 77 -5.04 -21.34 4.94
CA GLN A 77 -5.99 -22.36 4.49
C GLN A 77 -7.03 -22.61 5.59
N ALA A 78 -8.31 -22.56 5.24
CA ALA A 78 -9.40 -22.72 6.18
C ALA A 78 -9.55 -24.18 6.66
N THR A 79 -9.84 -24.35 7.93
CA THR A 79 -10.42 -25.62 8.41
C THR A 79 -11.91 -25.70 8.01
N PRO A 80 -12.54 -26.90 8.05
CA PRO A 80 -13.98 -27.00 7.76
C PRO A 80 -14.85 -26.04 8.58
N GLU A 81 -14.49 -25.81 9.85
CA GLU A 81 -15.22 -24.92 10.76
C GLU A 81 -15.06 -23.45 10.38
N GLN A 82 -13.95 -23.09 9.77
CA GLN A 82 -13.62 -21.72 9.33
C GLN A 82 -14.10 -21.40 7.91
N ALA A 83 -14.60 -22.41 7.17
CA ALA A 83 -14.95 -22.28 5.75
C ALA A 83 -16.25 -21.48 5.48
N SER A 84 -16.89 -20.89 6.49
CA SER A 84 -18.05 -20.02 6.29
C SER A 84 -17.64 -18.66 5.72
N PRO A 85 -18.52 -18.00 4.94
CA PRO A 85 -18.22 -16.66 4.39
C PRO A 85 -17.84 -15.64 5.46
N THR A 86 -18.53 -15.65 6.59
CA THR A 86 -18.29 -14.70 7.70
C THR A 86 -16.92 -14.91 8.34
N LEU A 87 -16.56 -16.16 8.64
CA LEU A 87 -15.27 -16.46 9.28
C LEU A 87 -14.10 -16.33 8.31
N SER A 88 -14.27 -16.74 7.05
CA SER A 88 -13.23 -16.62 6.03
C SER A 88 -12.71 -15.18 5.86
N ALA A 89 -13.61 -14.20 5.91
CA ALA A 89 -13.24 -12.79 5.67
C ALA A 89 -13.17 -11.92 6.95
N LYS A 90 -13.48 -12.46 8.13
CA LYS A 90 -13.69 -11.70 9.36
C LYS A 90 -12.64 -10.62 9.60
N HIS A 91 -11.38 -11.02 9.76
CA HIS A 91 -10.32 -10.08 10.15
C HIS A 91 -9.88 -9.16 9.01
N SER A 92 -10.00 -9.56 7.74
CA SER A 92 -9.74 -8.66 6.61
C SER A 92 -10.84 -7.61 6.45
N VAL A 93 -12.09 -7.94 6.71
CA VAL A 93 -13.19 -6.96 6.80
C VAL A 93 -12.96 -6.02 7.97
N GLU A 94 -12.69 -6.55 9.17
CA GLU A 94 -12.40 -5.73 10.35
C GLU A 94 -11.15 -4.83 10.16
N MET A 95 -10.13 -5.28 9.43
CA MET A 95 -8.97 -4.46 9.07
C MET A 95 -9.41 -3.23 8.26
N ILE A 96 -10.25 -3.43 7.26
CA ILE A 96 -10.77 -2.34 6.42
C ILE A 96 -11.67 -1.41 7.25
N ASP A 97 -12.66 -1.97 7.96
CA ASP A 97 -13.65 -1.19 8.70
C ASP A 97 -13.06 -0.33 9.82
N ASN A 98 -11.95 -0.77 10.42
CA ASN A 98 -11.26 -0.03 11.48
C ASN A 98 -10.07 0.81 10.95
N SER A 99 -9.80 0.80 9.65
CA SER A 99 -8.72 1.62 9.08
C SER A 99 -9.02 3.11 9.16
N LYS A 100 -7.96 3.90 9.20
CA LYS A 100 -8.01 5.37 9.14
C LYS A 100 -7.71 5.84 7.72
N PRO A 101 -8.19 7.03 7.31
CA PRO A 101 -7.82 7.62 6.04
C PRO A 101 -6.30 7.71 5.88
N GLY A 102 -5.78 7.30 4.71
CA GLY A 102 -4.36 7.29 4.39
C GLY A 102 -3.60 6.02 4.83
N GLU A 103 -4.22 5.10 5.57
CA GLU A 103 -3.59 3.81 5.89
C GLU A 103 -3.57 2.87 4.68
N VAL A 104 -2.65 1.92 4.69
CA VAL A 104 -2.46 0.90 3.65
C VAL A 104 -2.81 -0.47 4.23
N GLY A 105 -3.76 -1.16 3.62
CA GLY A 105 -4.07 -2.54 3.95
C GLY A 105 -2.98 -3.48 3.45
N VAL A 106 -2.47 -4.35 4.30
CA VAL A 106 -1.53 -5.41 3.93
C VAL A 106 -2.14 -6.75 4.28
N LEU A 107 -2.57 -7.48 3.26
CA LEU A 107 -3.17 -8.80 3.39
C LEU A 107 -2.18 -9.87 2.96
N SER A 108 -1.72 -10.66 3.90
CA SER A 108 -0.88 -11.83 3.65
C SER A 108 -1.74 -13.08 3.54
N ILE A 109 -1.62 -13.81 2.43
CA ILE A 109 -2.32 -15.07 2.19
C ILE A 109 -1.27 -16.16 2.00
N GLU A 110 -1.08 -17.00 3.01
CA GLU A 110 -0.09 -18.08 2.94
C GLU A 110 -0.40 -19.03 1.77
N ASN A 111 0.53 -19.13 0.80
CA ASN A 111 0.36 -19.91 -0.44
C ASN A 111 -0.89 -19.54 -1.26
N GLY A 112 -1.31 -18.26 -1.21
CA GLY A 112 -2.60 -17.79 -1.73
C GLY A 112 -2.58 -17.23 -3.16
N LEU A 113 -1.67 -17.67 -4.05
CA LEU A 113 -1.58 -17.09 -5.40
C LEU A 113 -2.80 -17.38 -6.29
N ASP A 114 -3.53 -18.46 -6.00
CA ASP A 114 -4.70 -18.89 -6.77
C ASP A 114 -6.05 -18.47 -6.13
N VAL A 115 -6.01 -17.60 -5.11
CA VAL A 115 -7.20 -17.08 -4.45
C VAL A 115 -7.15 -15.56 -4.30
N ALA A 116 -8.29 -14.91 -4.51
CA ALA A 116 -8.41 -13.47 -4.34
C ALA A 116 -8.78 -13.14 -2.89
N GLY A 117 -7.91 -12.35 -2.24
CA GLY A 117 -8.15 -11.80 -0.91
C GLY A 117 -8.99 -10.53 -0.91
N LEU A 118 -9.16 -9.90 -2.07
CA LEU A 118 -9.96 -8.68 -2.25
C LEU A 118 -10.68 -8.72 -3.59
N GLY A 119 -11.92 -8.24 -3.61
CA GLY A 119 -12.73 -8.00 -4.79
C GLY A 119 -13.52 -6.68 -4.67
N GLY A 120 -14.51 -6.47 -5.52
CA GLY A 120 -15.25 -5.21 -5.66
C GLY A 120 -15.85 -4.68 -4.36
N LEU A 121 -16.52 -5.51 -3.55
CA LEU A 121 -17.15 -5.09 -2.29
C LEU A 121 -16.11 -4.60 -1.26
N MET A 122 -15.04 -5.37 -1.05
CA MET A 122 -13.97 -4.97 -0.13
C MET A 122 -13.21 -3.74 -0.66
N GLY A 123 -13.00 -3.65 -1.98
CA GLY A 123 -12.43 -2.47 -2.62
C GLY A 123 -13.30 -1.22 -2.41
N THR A 124 -14.61 -1.34 -2.51
CA THR A 124 -15.57 -0.27 -2.23
C THR A 124 -15.45 0.21 -0.77
N ALA A 125 -15.41 -0.73 0.18
CA ALA A 125 -15.24 -0.40 1.60
C ALA A 125 -13.88 0.29 1.87
N ALA A 126 -12.78 -0.25 1.35
CA ALA A 126 -11.45 0.34 1.49
C ALA A 126 -11.40 1.77 0.92
N ARG A 127 -12.00 2.00 -0.24
CA ARG A 127 -12.09 3.34 -0.85
C ARG A 127 -12.94 4.28 -0.02
N ALA A 128 -14.09 3.84 0.49
CA ALA A 128 -14.98 4.61 1.36
C ALA A 128 -14.30 5.00 2.68
N ARG A 129 -13.44 4.12 3.22
CA ARG A 129 -12.61 4.42 4.41
C ARG A 129 -11.46 5.39 4.13
N GLY A 130 -11.19 5.72 2.86
CA GLY A 130 -10.10 6.61 2.47
C GLY A 130 -8.72 5.97 2.59
N MET A 131 -8.62 4.63 2.50
CA MET A 131 -7.34 3.95 2.46
C MET A 131 -6.49 4.44 1.27
N ALA A 132 -5.18 4.58 1.47
CA ALA A 132 -4.25 5.00 0.41
C ALA A 132 -4.07 3.92 -0.66
N GLY A 133 -4.18 2.65 -0.27
CA GLY A 133 -4.08 1.51 -1.15
C GLY A 133 -4.12 0.19 -0.39
N VAL A 134 -4.04 -0.92 -1.13
CA VAL A 134 -4.02 -2.28 -0.55
C VAL A 134 -2.92 -3.10 -1.21
N ILE A 135 -2.16 -3.82 -0.40
CA ILE A 135 -1.10 -4.77 -0.79
C ILE A 135 -1.58 -6.17 -0.45
N ILE A 136 -1.51 -7.10 -1.40
CA ILE A 136 -2.01 -8.46 -1.23
C ILE A 136 -0.93 -9.47 -1.62
N ASP A 137 -0.39 -10.20 -0.65
CA ASP A 137 0.46 -11.36 -0.91
C ASP A 137 -0.42 -12.56 -1.31
N GLY A 138 -0.93 -12.49 -2.53
CA GLY A 138 -1.92 -13.39 -3.09
C GLY A 138 -2.59 -12.75 -4.28
N GLY A 139 -3.84 -13.16 -4.57
CA GLY A 139 -4.62 -12.67 -5.70
C GLY A 139 -5.58 -11.53 -5.37
N VAL A 140 -5.98 -10.83 -6.41
CA VAL A 140 -7.09 -9.86 -6.45
C VAL A 140 -8.06 -10.25 -7.56
N ARG A 141 -9.34 -9.94 -7.40
CA ARG A 141 -10.37 -10.08 -8.46
C ARG A 141 -11.12 -8.77 -8.70
N ASP A 142 -12.06 -8.76 -9.61
CA ASP A 142 -12.91 -7.59 -9.95
C ASP A 142 -12.07 -6.34 -10.29
N VAL A 143 -10.91 -6.54 -10.94
CA VAL A 143 -9.87 -5.53 -11.16
C VAL A 143 -10.42 -4.30 -11.88
N GLY A 144 -11.32 -4.48 -12.85
CA GLY A 144 -11.97 -3.38 -13.58
C GLY A 144 -12.84 -2.50 -12.66
N GLU A 145 -13.62 -3.13 -11.78
CA GLU A 145 -14.47 -2.44 -10.81
C GLU A 145 -13.61 -1.69 -9.78
N VAL A 146 -12.62 -2.36 -9.21
CA VAL A 146 -11.72 -1.76 -8.21
C VAL A 146 -10.93 -0.59 -8.81
N ARG A 147 -10.53 -0.69 -10.09
CA ARG A 147 -9.91 0.42 -10.82
C ARG A 147 -10.86 1.60 -10.95
N ALA A 148 -12.12 1.36 -11.31
CA ALA A 148 -13.14 2.41 -11.45
C ALA A 148 -13.41 3.16 -10.14
N LEU A 149 -13.19 2.54 -8.98
CA LEU A 149 -13.25 3.18 -7.66
C LEU A 149 -12.05 4.13 -7.40
N GLY A 150 -11.00 4.09 -8.21
CA GLY A 150 -9.77 4.84 -7.99
C GLY A 150 -8.92 4.29 -6.82
N LEU A 151 -9.08 3.01 -6.46
CA LEU A 151 -8.29 2.36 -5.42
C LEU A 151 -7.04 1.70 -6.01
N ALA A 152 -5.88 2.07 -5.49
CA ALA A 152 -4.62 1.42 -5.85
C ALA A 152 -4.49 0.07 -5.13
N VAL A 153 -4.39 -1.01 -5.90
CA VAL A 153 -4.18 -2.37 -5.38
C VAL A 153 -2.95 -2.99 -6.03
N PHE A 154 -2.03 -3.45 -5.19
CA PHE A 154 -0.89 -4.26 -5.56
C PHE A 154 -1.15 -5.70 -5.11
N ALA A 155 -0.91 -6.64 -6.00
CA ALA A 155 -1.08 -8.06 -5.72
C ALA A 155 -0.10 -8.89 -6.56
N ARG A 156 0.18 -10.10 -6.10
CA ARG A 156 1.06 -11.01 -6.85
C ARG A 156 0.36 -11.64 -8.05
N SER A 157 -0.95 -11.87 -7.94
CA SER A 157 -1.74 -12.47 -9.03
C SER A 157 -3.10 -11.79 -9.24
N VAL A 158 -3.73 -12.10 -10.36
CA VAL A 158 -5.14 -11.76 -10.65
C VAL A 158 -5.87 -13.06 -10.92
N VAL A 159 -6.87 -13.39 -10.12
CA VAL A 159 -7.60 -14.65 -10.20
C VAL A 159 -9.09 -14.44 -9.93
N PRO A 160 -10.01 -15.16 -10.60
CA PRO A 160 -11.45 -15.00 -10.38
C PRO A 160 -11.95 -15.67 -9.09
N SER A 161 -11.13 -16.57 -8.52
CA SER A 161 -11.53 -17.44 -7.41
C SER A 161 -11.48 -16.70 -6.07
N SER A 162 -12.59 -16.73 -5.31
CA SER A 162 -12.62 -16.19 -3.95
C SER A 162 -11.82 -17.02 -2.97
N SER A 163 -11.29 -16.38 -1.93
CA SER A 163 -10.72 -17.04 -0.76
C SER A 163 -11.78 -17.70 0.14
N VAL A 164 -13.03 -17.24 0.06
CA VAL A 164 -14.14 -17.73 0.90
C VAL A 164 -14.35 -19.23 0.72
N GLY A 165 -14.43 -19.95 1.84
CA GLY A 165 -14.57 -21.41 1.87
C GLY A 165 -13.26 -22.19 1.66
N ARG A 166 -12.17 -21.54 1.30
CA ARG A 166 -10.84 -22.15 1.07
C ARG A 166 -9.79 -21.61 2.02
N TYR A 167 -9.88 -20.33 2.32
CA TYR A 167 -8.99 -19.61 3.24
C TYR A 167 -9.82 -18.89 4.28
N ALA A 168 -9.24 -18.69 5.45
CA ALA A 168 -9.83 -17.89 6.52
C ALA A 168 -8.79 -16.90 7.04
N THR A 169 -9.25 -15.72 7.42
CA THR A 169 -8.42 -14.76 8.13
C THR A 169 -8.24 -15.23 9.58
N VAL A 170 -6.99 -15.30 10.01
CA VAL A 170 -6.59 -15.82 11.33
C VAL A 170 -6.54 -14.71 12.36
N ASP A 171 -6.00 -13.55 11.95
CA ASP A 171 -5.82 -12.40 12.83
C ASP A 171 -5.63 -11.11 12.01
N ARG A 172 -5.69 -9.96 12.71
CA ARG A 172 -5.40 -8.64 12.16
C ARG A 172 -4.51 -7.82 13.10
N ASN A 173 -3.86 -6.81 12.57
CA ASN A 173 -2.89 -5.99 13.32
C ASN A 173 -1.79 -6.83 13.99
N VAL A 174 -1.33 -7.84 13.29
CA VAL A 174 -0.22 -8.72 13.66
C VAL A 174 0.91 -8.59 12.64
N PRO A 175 2.16 -8.90 12.99
CA PRO A 175 3.22 -9.03 12.02
C PRO A 175 2.89 -10.10 10.97
N VAL A 176 3.11 -9.78 9.69
CA VAL A 176 2.86 -10.70 8.57
C VAL A 176 4.08 -10.80 7.66
N GLN A 177 4.25 -11.95 7.02
CA GLN A 177 5.17 -12.07 5.89
C GLN A 177 4.41 -11.69 4.62
N CYS A 178 4.88 -10.70 3.87
CA CYS A 178 4.25 -10.25 2.65
C CYS A 178 5.28 -10.20 1.52
N ALA A 179 5.14 -11.10 0.55
CA ALA A 179 6.01 -11.21 -0.63
C ALA A 179 7.51 -11.17 -0.28
N GLY A 180 7.91 -11.91 0.76
CA GLY A 180 9.30 -12.05 1.20
C GLY A 180 9.80 -10.96 2.16
N VAL A 181 8.92 -10.09 2.66
CA VAL A 181 9.25 -9.03 3.63
C VAL A 181 8.33 -9.11 4.84
N GLU A 182 8.90 -9.03 6.05
CA GLU A 182 8.10 -8.85 7.27
C GLU A 182 7.52 -7.45 7.31
N VAL A 183 6.22 -7.35 7.51
CA VAL A 183 5.48 -6.10 7.70
C VAL A 183 4.78 -6.13 9.06
N ARG A 184 5.05 -5.14 9.88
CA ARG A 184 4.38 -4.95 11.18
C ARG A 184 3.32 -3.85 11.07
N PRO A 185 2.25 -3.91 11.88
CA PRO A 185 1.32 -2.80 12.00
C PRO A 185 2.06 -1.48 12.29
N GLY A 186 1.72 -0.43 11.53
CA GLY A 186 2.35 0.89 11.65
C GLY A 186 3.62 1.09 10.83
N ASP A 187 4.23 0.05 10.23
CA ASP A 187 5.31 0.20 9.26
C ASP A 187 4.87 1.06 8.07
N ILE A 188 5.80 1.76 7.44
CA ILE A 188 5.46 2.59 6.29
C ILE A 188 5.54 1.74 5.02
N ILE A 189 4.44 1.66 4.30
CA ILE A 189 4.41 1.08 2.95
C ILE A 189 4.60 2.22 1.94
N VAL A 190 5.53 2.04 1.02
CA VAL A 190 5.75 2.91 -0.13
C VAL A 190 5.60 2.07 -1.39
N ALA A 191 4.60 2.39 -2.20
CA ALA A 191 4.27 1.63 -3.41
C ALA A 191 4.25 2.53 -4.64
N GLY A 192 4.75 2.03 -5.76
CA GLY A 192 4.79 2.71 -7.04
C GLY A 192 5.07 1.74 -8.19
N GLU A 193 5.31 2.21 -9.40
CA GLU A 193 5.48 1.37 -10.58
C GLU A 193 6.65 0.38 -10.45
N ASP A 194 7.71 0.75 -9.72
CA ASP A 194 8.87 -0.12 -9.47
C ASP A 194 8.56 -1.28 -8.50
N GLY A 195 7.51 -1.17 -7.71
CA GLY A 195 7.11 -2.17 -6.73
C GLY A 195 6.70 -1.60 -5.38
N VAL A 196 6.92 -2.36 -4.32
CA VAL A 196 6.52 -2.02 -2.95
C VAL A 196 7.69 -2.18 -2.00
N VAL A 197 7.90 -1.20 -1.15
CA VAL A 197 8.88 -1.23 -0.05
C VAL A 197 8.16 -1.07 1.27
N ALA A 198 8.51 -1.91 2.25
CA ALA A 198 8.08 -1.77 3.64
C ALA A 198 9.24 -1.24 4.49
N VAL A 199 9.00 -0.14 5.19
CA VAL A 199 9.99 0.54 6.04
C VAL A 199 9.56 0.38 7.50
N PRO A 200 10.40 -0.19 8.38
CA PRO A 200 10.10 -0.31 9.81
C PRO A 200 9.80 1.06 10.42
N SER A 201 8.72 1.12 11.20
CA SER A 201 8.23 2.38 11.76
C SER A 201 9.26 3.08 12.67
N ASP A 202 10.05 2.31 13.41
CA ASP A 202 11.11 2.79 14.30
C ASP A 202 12.36 3.32 13.55
N ARG A 203 12.53 2.96 12.27
CA ARG A 203 13.64 3.42 11.44
C ARG A 203 13.17 4.39 10.34
N ALA A 204 11.88 4.70 10.28
CA ALA A 204 11.27 5.44 9.17
C ALA A 204 11.88 6.83 8.97
N GLN A 205 12.22 7.55 10.04
CA GLN A 205 12.82 8.88 9.94
C GLN A 205 14.24 8.84 9.33
N GLU A 206 15.06 7.86 9.72
CA GLU A 206 16.43 7.70 9.20
C GLU A 206 16.39 7.28 7.72
N VAL A 207 15.52 6.31 7.38
CA VAL A 207 15.31 5.86 6.00
C VAL A 207 14.83 7.01 5.11
N LEU A 208 13.83 7.79 5.58
CA LEU A 208 13.32 8.94 4.84
C LEU A 208 14.42 9.98 4.59
N LYS A 209 15.21 10.31 5.63
CA LYS A 209 16.34 11.23 5.48
C LYS A 209 17.29 10.73 4.39
N ARG A 210 17.68 9.45 4.44
CA ARG A 210 18.60 8.86 3.49
C ARG A 210 18.04 8.81 2.08
N ALA A 211 16.77 8.43 1.90
CA ALA A 211 16.10 8.44 0.60
C ALA A 211 16.08 9.85 -0.02
N ASN A 212 15.79 10.88 0.77
CA ASN A 212 15.83 12.27 0.31
C ASN A 212 17.25 12.70 -0.12
N GLU A 213 18.30 12.27 0.59
CA GLU A 213 19.69 12.54 0.21
C GLU A 213 20.04 11.90 -1.14
N ILE A 214 19.53 10.68 -1.39
CA ILE A 214 19.70 9.98 -2.67
C ILE A 214 18.99 10.75 -3.78
N ASP A 215 17.72 11.06 -3.64
CA ASP A 215 16.92 11.80 -4.64
C ASP A 215 17.56 13.17 -4.96
N GLN A 216 18.01 13.92 -3.94
CA GLN A 216 18.66 15.21 -4.13
C GLN A 216 20.00 15.11 -4.88
N ARG A 217 20.76 14.04 -4.64
CA ARG A 217 22.00 13.80 -5.34
C ARG A 217 21.75 13.48 -6.81
N GLU A 218 20.83 12.57 -7.08
CA GLU A 218 20.45 12.17 -8.43
C GLU A 218 19.87 13.34 -9.23
N SER A 219 19.05 14.17 -8.62
CA SER A 219 18.51 15.37 -9.29
C SER A 219 19.58 16.34 -9.76
N LYS A 220 20.73 16.40 -9.06
CA LYS A 220 21.89 17.21 -9.48
C LYS A 220 22.73 16.51 -10.55
N MET A 221 22.74 15.18 -10.59
CA MET A 221 23.49 14.41 -11.60
C MET A 221 22.81 14.44 -12.98
N VAL A 222 21.49 14.44 -13.04
CA VAL A 222 20.72 14.37 -14.31
C VAL A 222 21.14 15.47 -15.31
N PRO A 223 21.14 16.77 -14.97
CA PRO A 223 21.55 17.82 -15.91
C PRO A 223 23.01 17.69 -16.34
N LEU A 224 23.90 17.24 -15.44
CA LEU A 224 25.31 17.03 -15.78
C LEU A 224 25.47 15.86 -16.77
N ILE A 225 24.76 14.76 -16.57
CA ILE A 225 24.75 13.61 -17.50
C ILE A 225 24.24 14.05 -18.88
N GLN A 226 23.15 14.82 -18.93
CA GLN A 226 22.60 15.35 -20.17
C GLN A 226 23.59 16.27 -20.91
N GLN A 227 24.27 17.15 -20.19
CA GLN A 227 25.26 18.05 -20.75
C GLN A 227 26.50 17.31 -21.27
N LEU A 228 27.04 16.39 -20.48
CA LEU A 228 28.25 15.64 -20.80
C LEU A 228 28.00 14.44 -21.74
N LYS A 229 26.73 14.00 -21.87
CA LYS A 229 26.33 12.75 -22.55
C LYS A 229 27.15 11.54 -22.06
N ALA A 230 27.53 11.57 -20.77
CA ALA A 230 28.43 10.59 -20.14
C ALA A 230 28.08 10.40 -18.66
N LEU A 231 27.69 9.17 -18.27
CA LEU A 231 27.39 8.82 -16.88
C LEU A 231 28.63 8.77 -16.01
N GLY A 232 29.73 8.16 -16.50
CA GLY A 232 30.93 7.92 -15.70
C GLY A 232 31.55 9.19 -15.10
N LYS A 233 31.54 10.32 -15.81
CA LYS A 233 32.03 11.61 -15.29
C LYS A 233 31.14 12.17 -14.17
N ALA A 234 29.83 12.01 -14.29
CA ALA A 234 28.88 12.41 -13.23
C ALA A 234 29.07 11.54 -11.99
N VAL A 235 29.21 10.23 -12.17
CA VAL A 235 29.48 9.29 -11.06
C VAL A 235 30.73 9.64 -10.30
N GLN A 236 31.84 9.95 -11.00
CA GLN A 236 33.11 10.37 -10.36
C GLN A 236 32.91 11.62 -9.51
N GLN A 237 32.14 12.61 -10.00
CA GLN A 237 31.91 13.87 -9.29
C GLN A 237 31.00 13.69 -8.06
N PHE A 238 30.03 12.82 -8.12
CA PHE A 238 29.03 12.64 -7.05
C PHE A 238 29.25 11.37 -6.23
N ASN A 239 30.21 10.53 -6.60
CA ASN A 239 30.49 9.23 -5.97
C ASN A 239 29.22 8.39 -5.80
N ARG A 240 28.44 8.22 -6.87
CA ARG A 240 27.14 7.56 -6.88
C ARG A 240 26.90 6.84 -8.21
N ILE A 241 26.55 5.57 -8.14
CA ILE A 241 25.70 4.82 -9.07
C ILE A 241 24.57 4.23 -8.27
#